data_dc36b5f7f75b559116ac53d5f66ae273
#
_entry.id   dc36b5f7f75b559116ac53d5f66ae273
#
_cell.length_a   1.000
_cell.length_b   1.000
_cell.length_c   1.000
_cell.angle_alpha   90.00
_cell.angle_beta   90.00
_cell.angle_gamma   90.00
#
_symmetry.space_group_name_H-M   'P 1'
#
loop_
_entity.id
_entity.type
_entity.pdbx_description
1 polymer ?
#
loop_
_entity_poly.entity_id
_entity_poly.type
_entity_poly.pdbx_seq_one_letter_code
_entity_poly.pdbx_strand_id
1 'polypeptide(L)'
;MSHIYSPDSLISKHPSFVNTDEETLAANIEAAVNRGLPFVCEQPATETPIAIVGGGPSTSLLEIKMFHRLQGHHIMALGGAGVHLHNHGLTPDSVVILDARPFNARFLYDLPDTVTLYLASQCDPRVFEEAKRFHNVFVWHAAHPCMAGERAYTASGLMVPKAIPAVALGMSVAVIGGGTTVGMLSIPLACVLGYRHLNLHGFDSSYAEGKAHPYAQPENDGEETMVIEFPLDSGITYETSMWMATQAAKFRSVAHAVIEKYSAEIAVHGTGLLPAFAKAMSEGNPSAKQFARSVDRLETNQDTDKRADAILSRVGAEAKGVEVGVFQGELSKRLLKGNESLKLVMVDSWGDYDNADDFHSMMIPEEQAEAIKHTLNNTAFAGERATIIKMRSVAAAAMFPDASFDFVFLDADHRAEGVKADIIAWLPKVKPGGWIGGHDYGKHEFGVTGIVNQFAVGKNLDIGTESTWFVRC
;
A
#
# COMPACT_ATOMS: atom_id res chain seq x y z
N MET A 1 -26.72 1.08 14.01
CA MET A 1 -25.28 1.27 14.32
C MET A 1 -24.56 1.03 13.01
N SER A 2 -23.96 2.07 12.44
CA SER A 2 -23.25 2.00 11.17
C SER A 2 -21.95 1.22 11.39
N HIS A 3 -21.85 0.01 10.87
CA HIS A 3 -20.60 -0.73 10.83
C HIS A 3 -19.74 -0.14 9.72
N ILE A 4 -18.92 0.84 10.08
CA ILE A 4 -17.84 1.31 9.22
C ILE A 4 -16.67 0.39 9.53
N TYR A 5 -16.13 -0.24 8.48
CA TYR A 5 -14.97 -1.10 8.60
C TYR A 5 -13.80 -0.31 9.14
N SER A 6 -13.22 -0.73 10.26
CA SER A 6 -11.95 -0.19 10.70
C SER A 6 -10.86 -0.62 9.73
N PRO A 7 -10.13 0.31 9.10
CA PRO A 7 -8.99 -0.01 8.27
C PRO A 7 -7.87 -0.70 9.03
N ASP A 8 -7.80 -0.50 10.36
CA ASP A 8 -6.73 -1.02 11.23
C ASP A 8 -6.59 -2.53 11.17
N SER A 9 -7.65 -3.24 10.76
CA SER A 9 -7.59 -4.69 10.55
C SER A 9 -7.28 -5.09 9.09
N LEU A 10 -7.36 -4.17 8.11
CA LEU A 10 -7.31 -4.49 6.69
C LEU A 10 -6.31 -3.63 5.89
N ILE A 11 -5.80 -2.52 6.44
CA ILE A 11 -4.80 -1.71 5.77
C ILE A 11 -3.41 -2.29 6.07
N SER A 12 -2.75 -2.78 5.03
CA SER A 12 -1.33 -3.05 5.10
C SER A 12 -0.59 -1.72 5.31
N LYS A 13 0.43 -1.70 6.15
CA LYS A 13 1.28 -0.54 6.45
C LYS A 13 2.17 -0.09 5.27
N HIS A 14 1.88 -0.54 4.06
CA HIS A 14 2.72 -0.28 2.89
C HIS A 14 2.09 0.80 2.01
N PRO A 15 2.88 1.77 1.53
CA PRO A 15 2.40 2.76 0.58
C PRO A 15 1.88 2.05 -0.66
N SER A 16 0.64 2.34 -0.99
CA SER A 16 0.04 1.90 -2.24
C SER A 16 0.71 2.70 -3.36
N PHE A 17 1.26 2.02 -4.36
CA PHE A 17 1.59 2.68 -5.60
C PHE A 17 0.29 3.18 -6.22
N VAL A 18 0.02 4.45 -6.04
CA VAL A 18 -1.13 5.10 -6.66
C VAL A 18 -0.64 5.64 -7.99
N ASN A 19 -1.14 5.08 -9.07
CA ASN A 19 -0.83 5.53 -10.43
C ASN A 19 -1.65 6.75 -10.87
N THR A 20 -2.32 7.42 -9.97
CA THR A 20 -3.17 8.60 -10.17
C THR A 20 -2.95 9.54 -9.00
N ASP A 21 -2.75 10.83 -9.29
CA ASP A 21 -2.55 11.85 -8.26
C ASP A 21 -3.78 12.03 -7.37
N GLU A 22 -3.55 12.53 -6.16
CA GLU A 22 -4.58 12.67 -5.13
C GLU A 22 -5.68 13.66 -5.51
N GLU A 23 -5.34 14.72 -6.24
CA GLU A 23 -6.31 15.74 -6.68
C GLU A 23 -7.29 15.12 -7.68
N THR A 24 -6.79 14.36 -8.64
CA THR A 24 -7.59 13.60 -9.61
C THR A 24 -8.46 12.56 -8.89
N LEU A 25 -7.93 11.84 -7.91
CA LEU A 25 -8.72 10.88 -7.13
C LEU A 25 -9.87 11.57 -6.37
N ALA A 26 -9.57 12.68 -5.69
CA ALA A 26 -10.58 13.43 -4.95
C ALA A 26 -11.69 13.96 -5.88
N ALA A 27 -11.33 14.52 -7.02
CA ALA A 27 -12.29 15.00 -8.03
C ALA A 27 -13.17 13.87 -8.59
N ASN A 28 -12.58 12.70 -8.87
CA ASN A 28 -13.32 11.54 -9.35
C ASN A 28 -14.33 11.06 -8.30
N ILE A 29 -13.93 10.98 -7.03
CA ILE A 29 -14.83 10.57 -5.93
C ILE A 29 -15.99 11.55 -5.77
N GLU A 30 -15.71 12.85 -5.78
CA GLU A 30 -16.76 13.86 -5.70
C GLU A 30 -17.75 13.76 -6.89
N ALA A 31 -17.22 13.58 -8.09
CA ALA A 31 -18.06 13.38 -9.28
C ALA A 31 -18.92 12.11 -9.18
N ALA A 32 -18.37 10.99 -8.67
CA ALA A 32 -19.11 9.74 -8.50
C ALA A 32 -20.23 9.87 -7.47
N VAL A 33 -19.96 10.52 -6.34
CA VAL A 33 -20.96 10.76 -5.27
C VAL A 33 -22.11 11.61 -5.77
N ASN A 34 -21.82 12.66 -6.53
CA ASN A 34 -22.83 13.59 -7.06
C ASN A 34 -23.75 12.97 -8.13
N ARG A 35 -23.46 11.74 -8.60
CA ARG A 35 -24.33 11.02 -9.56
C ARG A 35 -25.59 10.43 -8.94
N GLY A 36 -25.64 10.31 -7.61
CA GLY A 36 -26.80 9.76 -6.90
C GLY A 36 -27.04 8.26 -7.15
N LEU A 37 -26.00 7.51 -7.58
CA LEU A 37 -26.07 6.06 -7.73
C LEU A 37 -26.09 5.37 -6.36
N PRO A 38 -26.68 4.17 -6.23
CA PRO A 38 -26.68 3.43 -4.98
C PRO A 38 -25.26 3.00 -4.59
N PHE A 39 -24.93 3.16 -3.32
CA PHE A 39 -23.69 2.66 -2.75
C PHE A 39 -23.84 1.21 -2.30
N VAL A 40 -22.74 0.47 -2.41
CA VAL A 40 -22.64 -0.87 -1.82
C VAL A 40 -22.74 -0.77 -0.29
N CYS A 41 -23.65 -1.55 0.26
CA CYS A 41 -23.86 -1.73 1.70
C CYS A 41 -23.66 -3.20 2.06
N GLU A 42 -23.36 -3.48 3.32
CA GLU A 42 -23.24 -4.85 3.81
C GLU A 42 -24.57 -5.60 3.63
N GLN A 43 -24.47 -6.78 2.97
CA GLN A 43 -25.60 -7.63 2.69
C GLN A 43 -25.65 -8.83 3.65
N PRO A 44 -26.82 -9.39 3.94
CA PRO A 44 -26.93 -10.65 4.66
C PRO A 44 -26.11 -11.76 3.99
N ALA A 45 -25.58 -12.67 4.79
CA ALA A 45 -24.82 -13.81 4.27
C ALA A 45 -25.66 -14.66 3.31
N THR A 46 -25.06 -15.10 2.22
CA THR A 46 -25.67 -16.03 1.26
C THR A 46 -24.83 -17.30 1.15
N GLU A 47 -25.52 -18.42 0.97
CA GLU A 47 -24.88 -19.74 0.70
C GLU A 47 -24.44 -19.88 -0.77
N THR A 48 -24.83 -18.94 -1.64
CA THR A 48 -24.42 -18.98 -3.05
C THR A 48 -22.91 -18.75 -3.16
N PRO A 49 -22.17 -19.72 -3.73
CA PRO A 49 -20.76 -19.52 -3.96
C PRO A 49 -20.50 -18.47 -5.04
N ILE A 50 -19.34 -17.82 -4.97
CA ILE A 50 -18.90 -16.85 -5.98
C ILE A 50 -17.57 -17.28 -6.61
N ALA A 51 -17.49 -17.16 -7.94
CA ALA A 51 -16.23 -17.23 -8.69
C ALA A 51 -15.76 -15.80 -8.99
N ILE A 52 -14.66 -15.38 -8.37
CA ILE A 52 -14.04 -14.08 -8.62
C ILE A 52 -12.94 -14.28 -9.64
N VAL A 53 -13.08 -13.65 -10.81
CA VAL A 53 -12.21 -13.90 -11.96
C VAL A 53 -11.33 -12.67 -12.24
N GLY A 54 -10.06 -12.79 -11.91
CA GLY A 54 -9.01 -11.82 -12.26
C GLY A 54 -8.47 -12.00 -13.67
N GLY A 55 -7.51 -11.14 -14.01
CA GLY A 55 -6.89 -11.14 -15.33
C GLY A 55 -5.62 -11.98 -15.45
N GLY A 56 -5.32 -12.86 -14.51
CA GLY A 56 -4.09 -13.65 -14.55
C GLY A 56 -4.09 -14.71 -15.68
N PRO A 57 -2.91 -15.07 -16.21
CA PRO A 57 -2.77 -15.90 -17.40
C PRO A 57 -3.21 -17.37 -17.21
N SER A 58 -3.30 -17.87 -15.98
CA SER A 58 -3.75 -19.24 -15.72
C SER A 58 -5.28 -19.40 -15.68
N THR A 59 -6.03 -18.38 -16.05
CA THR A 59 -7.50 -18.40 -16.02
C THR A 59 -8.07 -19.51 -16.89
N SER A 60 -8.67 -20.53 -16.27
CA SER A 60 -9.30 -21.64 -16.97
C SER A 60 -10.77 -21.34 -17.27
N LEU A 61 -11.06 -20.97 -18.52
CA LEU A 61 -12.44 -20.72 -18.95
C LEU A 61 -13.34 -21.96 -18.80
N LEU A 62 -12.78 -23.16 -18.99
CA LEU A 62 -13.54 -24.43 -18.85
C LEU A 62 -13.94 -24.61 -17.35
N GLU A 63 -13.01 -24.41 -16.45
CA GLU A 63 -13.26 -24.55 -15.01
C GLU A 63 -14.32 -23.52 -14.54
N ILE A 64 -14.22 -22.27 -14.94
CA ILE A 64 -15.19 -21.23 -14.60
C ILE A 64 -16.57 -21.57 -15.18
N LYS A 65 -16.65 -22.05 -16.41
CA LYS A 65 -17.92 -22.52 -17.01
C LYS A 65 -18.54 -23.66 -16.21
N MET A 66 -17.71 -24.59 -15.72
CA MET A 66 -18.18 -25.69 -14.88
C MET A 66 -18.72 -25.20 -13.54
N PHE A 67 -18.03 -24.29 -12.86
CA PHE A 67 -18.52 -23.70 -11.61
C PHE A 67 -19.86 -23.00 -11.83
N HIS A 68 -19.99 -22.15 -12.85
CA HIS A 68 -21.22 -21.41 -13.11
C HIS A 68 -22.40 -22.32 -13.49
N ARG A 69 -22.20 -23.15 -14.52
CA ARG A 69 -23.31 -23.94 -15.11
C ARG A 69 -23.71 -25.18 -14.31
N LEU A 70 -22.76 -25.80 -13.63
CA LEU A 70 -23.03 -27.04 -12.90
C LEU A 70 -23.32 -26.83 -11.43
N GLN A 71 -22.83 -25.72 -10.85
CA GLN A 71 -22.91 -25.49 -9.41
C GLN A 71 -23.65 -24.19 -9.05
N GLY A 72 -24.07 -23.39 -10.03
CA GLY A 72 -24.84 -22.17 -9.79
C GLY A 72 -24.06 -21.06 -9.08
N HIS A 73 -22.74 -20.97 -9.30
CA HIS A 73 -21.92 -19.91 -8.75
C HIS A 73 -22.23 -18.57 -9.43
N HIS A 74 -22.20 -17.49 -8.67
CA HIS A 74 -22.15 -16.14 -9.21
C HIS A 74 -20.76 -15.87 -9.80
N ILE A 75 -20.66 -15.35 -11.01
CA ILE A 75 -19.39 -14.97 -11.63
C ILE A 75 -19.20 -13.46 -11.53
N MET A 76 -18.19 -13.05 -10.76
CA MET A 76 -17.72 -11.67 -10.65
C MET A 76 -16.40 -11.53 -11.39
N ALA A 77 -16.35 -10.74 -12.44
CA ALA A 77 -15.12 -10.49 -13.20
C ALA A 77 -14.48 -9.14 -12.81
N LEU A 78 -13.15 -9.07 -12.88
CA LEU A 78 -12.37 -7.91 -12.49
C LEU A 78 -11.80 -7.21 -13.73
N GLY A 79 -12.18 -5.94 -13.93
CA GLY A 79 -11.68 -5.13 -15.02
C GLY A 79 -11.82 -5.81 -16.39
N GLY A 80 -10.71 -5.90 -17.13
CA GLY A 80 -10.66 -6.47 -18.46
C GLY A 80 -11.05 -7.96 -18.56
N ALA A 81 -11.00 -8.69 -17.44
CA ALA A 81 -11.46 -10.08 -17.42
C ALA A 81 -12.94 -10.20 -17.77
N GLY A 82 -13.76 -9.17 -17.49
CA GLY A 82 -15.18 -9.16 -17.85
C GLY A 82 -15.42 -9.29 -19.35
N VAL A 83 -14.78 -8.45 -20.13
CA VAL A 83 -14.84 -8.48 -21.61
C VAL A 83 -14.21 -9.76 -22.17
N HIS A 84 -13.08 -10.18 -21.58
CA HIS A 84 -12.41 -11.43 -22.01
C HIS A 84 -13.33 -12.65 -21.85
N LEU A 85 -13.99 -12.80 -20.70
CA LEU A 85 -14.93 -13.88 -20.47
C LEU A 85 -16.12 -13.82 -21.45
N HIS A 86 -16.73 -12.65 -21.61
CA HIS A 86 -17.88 -12.43 -22.49
C HIS A 86 -17.55 -12.82 -23.94
N ASN A 87 -16.42 -12.37 -24.47
CA ASN A 87 -15.96 -12.66 -25.83
C ASN A 87 -15.68 -14.15 -26.07
N HIS A 88 -15.47 -14.93 -24.99
CA HIS A 88 -15.32 -16.38 -25.05
C HIS A 88 -16.61 -17.14 -24.66
N GLY A 89 -17.76 -16.47 -24.73
CA GLY A 89 -19.08 -17.06 -24.54
C GLY A 89 -19.42 -17.37 -23.07
N LEU A 90 -18.83 -16.63 -22.13
CA LEU A 90 -19.15 -16.68 -20.71
C LEU A 90 -19.39 -15.27 -20.17
N THR A 91 -20.63 -14.78 -20.27
CA THR A 91 -20.99 -13.50 -19.71
C THR A 91 -20.95 -13.56 -18.18
N PRO A 92 -20.17 -12.68 -17.50
CA PRO A 92 -20.17 -12.63 -16.05
C PRO A 92 -21.50 -12.04 -15.53
N ASP A 93 -21.90 -12.39 -14.31
CA ASP A 93 -23.05 -11.81 -13.64
C ASP A 93 -22.76 -10.39 -13.15
N SER A 94 -21.51 -10.12 -12.78
CA SER A 94 -21.06 -8.78 -12.36
C SER A 94 -19.63 -8.48 -12.76
N VAL A 95 -19.32 -7.17 -12.86
CA VAL A 95 -17.97 -6.67 -13.15
C VAL A 95 -17.59 -5.60 -12.12
N VAL A 96 -16.37 -5.70 -11.61
CA VAL A 96 -15.78 -4.75 -10.65
C VAL A 96 -14.71 -3.92 -11.34
N ILE A 97 -14.80 -2.59 -11.25
CA ILE A 97 -13.77 -1.64 -11.70
C ILE A 97 -13.26 -0.83 -10.50
N LEU A 98 -11.95 -0.72 -10.40
CA LEU A 98 -11.27 0.03 -9.33
C LEU A 98 -10.49 1.24 -9.84
N ASP A 99 -9.77 1.06 -10.92
CA ASP A 99 -8.69 1.97 -11.38
C ASP A 99 -9.26 3.32 -11.82
N ALA A 100 -8.64 4.40 -11.35
CA ALA A 100 -9.03 5.78 -11.61
C ALA A 100 -8.68 6.28 -13.02
N ARG A 101 -7.88 5.53 -13.79
CA ARG A 101 -7.45 5.94 -15.11
C ARG A 101 -8.55 5.81 -16.16
N PRO A 102 -8.62 6.75 -17.12
CA PRO A 102 -9.75 6.87 -18.06
C PRO A 102 -9.93 5.68 -19.00
N PHE A 103 -8.87 4.96 -19.33
CA PHE A 103 -8.92 3.83 -20.27
C PHE A 103 -9.78 2.66 -19.76
N ASN A 104 -10.09 2.61 -18.48
CA ASN A 104 -10.92 1.55 -17.89
C ASN A 104 -12.35 1.55 -18.42
N ALA A 105 -12.82 2.65 -19.01
CA ALA A 105 -14.13 2.71 -19.69
C ALA A 105 -14.25 1.64 -20.79
N ARG A 106 -13.15 1.29 -21.48
CA ARG A 106 -13.15 0.24 -22.53
C ARG A 106 -13.56 -1.15 -22.02
N PHE A 107 -13.36 -1.43 -20.72
CA PHE A 107 -13.76 -2.71 -20.12
C PHE A 107 -15.27 -2.89 -20.00
N LEU A 108 -16.04 -1.89 -20.39
CA LEU A 108 -17.49 -1.95 -20.41
C LEU A 108 -18.07 -2.05 -21.84
N TYR A 109 -17.33 -1.68 -22.89
CA TYR A 109 -17.88 -1.44 -24.23
C TYR A 109 -18.70 -2.63 -24.80
N ASP A 110 -18.17 -3.84 -24.73
CA ASP A 110 -18.77 -5.02 -25.33
C ASP A 110 -19.64 -5.84 -24.37
N LEU A 111 -19.80 -5.39 -23.12
CA LEU A 111 -20.60 -6.11 -22.12
C LEU A 111 -22.10 -5.85 -22.32
N PRO A 112 -22.96 -6.86 -22.14
CA PRO A 112 -24.41 -6.67 -22.11
C PRO A 112 -24.84 -5.74 -20.94
N ASP A 113 -25.91 -4.98 -21.15
CA ASP A 113 -26.51 -4.06 -20.17
C ASP A 113 -27.12 -4.77 -18.94
N THR A 114 -27.31 -6.07 -19.02
CA THR A 114 -27.78 -6.95 -17.93
C THR A 114 -26.71 -7.27 -16.88
N VAL A 115 -25.43 -7.07 -17.20
CA VAL A 115 -24.33 -7.26 -16.24
C VAL A 115 -24.42 -6.22 -15.12
N THR A 116 -24.30 -6.67 -13.88
CA THR A 116 -24.24 -5.74 -12.72
C THR A 116 -22.85 -5.12 -12.61
N LEU A 117 -22.78 -3.81 -12.45
CA LEU A 117 -21.52 -3.10 -12.31
C LEU A 117 -21.28 -2.67 -10.85
N TYR A 118 -20.09 -2.95 -10.35
CA TYR A 118 -19.56 -2.42 -9.09
C TYR A 118 -18.39 -1.50 -9.41
N LEU A 119 -18.63 -0.20 -9.42
CA LEU A 119 -17.64 0.81 -9.78
C LEU A 119 -17.08 1.47 -8.52
N ALA A 120 -15.76 1.50 -8.36
CA ALA A 120 -15.16 2.27 -7.28
C ALA A 120 -15.42 3.76 -7.47
N SER A 121 -15.67 4.48 -6.39
CA SER A 121 -15.94 5.93 -6.43
C SER A 121 -14.80 6.73 -7.06
N GLN A 122 -13.58 6.20 -7.01
CA GLN A 122 -12.39 6.81 -7.61
C GLN A 122 -12.26 6.62 -9.12
N CYS A 123 -13.12 5.82 -9.77
CA CYS A 123 -13.08 5.62 -11.22
C CYS A 123 -13.27 6.94 -12.00
N ASP A 124 -12.57 7.06 -13.12
CA ASP A 124 -12.71 8.20 -14.03
C ASP A 124 -14.17 8.43 -14.44
N PRO A 125 -14.63 9.68 -14.55
CA PRO A 125 -16.00 10.00 -15.00
C PRO A 125 -16.45 9.30 -16.28
N ARG A 126 -15.54 8.99 -17.21
CA ARG A 126 -15.83 8.24 -18.45
C ARG A 126 -16.33 6.83 -18.21
N VAL A 127 -15.86 6.17 -17.17
CA VAL A 127 -16.36 4.84 -16.76
C VAL A 127 -17.83 4.93 -16.39
N PHE A 128 -18.21 5.97 -15.64
CA PHE A 128 -19.61 6.21 -15.27
C PHE A 128 -20.49 6.64 -16.45
N GLU A 129 -19.94 7.34 -17.45
CA GLU A 129 -20.68 7.66 -18.67
C GLU A 129 -21.04 6.39 -19.45
N GLU A 130 -20.09 5.47 -19.64
CA GLU A 130 -20.35 4.17 -20.27
C GLU A 130 -21.30 3.31 -19.43
N ALA A 131 -21.25 3.42 -18.12
CA ALA A 131 -22.12 2.66 -17.23
C ALA A 131 -23.60 3.06 -17.31
N LYS A 132 -23.96 4.21 -17.89
CA LYS A 132 -25.36 4.68 -18.00
C LYS A 132 -26.30 3.73 -18.75
N ARG A 133 -25.77 2.88 -19.63
CA ARG A 133 -26.54 1.90 -20.38
C ARG A 133 -26.86 0.63 -19.59
N PHE A 134 -26.21 0.42 -18.43
CA PHE A 134 -26.41 -0.79 -17.62
C PHE A 134 -27.58 -0.62 -16.65
N HIS A 135 -28.31 -1.70 -16.43
CA HIS A 135 -29.49 -1.69 -15.58
C HIS A 135 -29.15 -1.57 -14.09
N ASN A 136 -28.04 -2.19 -13.67
CA ASN A 136 -27.63 -2.27 -12.28
C ASN A 136 -26.20 -1.73 -12.11
N VAL A 137 -26.06 -0.56 -11.52
CA VAL A 137 -24.79 0.09 -11.25
C VAL A 137 -24.73 0.49 -9.78
N PHE A 138 -23.74 -0.02 -9.07
CA PHE A 138 -23.48 0.29 -7.66
C PHE A 138 -22.11 0.93 -7.51
N VAL A 139 -22.03 1.92 -6.63
CA VAL A 139 -20.76 2.55 -6.28
C VAL A 139 -20.23 1.92 -4.99
N TRP A 140 -18.95 1.59 -4.95
CA TRP A 140 -18.26 1.19 -3.74
C TRP A 140 -17.07 2.10 -3.48
N HIS A 141 -16.61 2.18 -2.23
CA HIS A 141 -15.51 3.04 -1.86
C HIS A 141 -14.33 2.21 -1.39
N ALA A 142 -13.19 2.35 -2.10
CA ALA A 142 -11.94 1.77 -1.67
C ALA A 142 -11.33 2.61 -0.54
N ALA A 143 -10.89 1.97 0.54
CA ALA A 143 -10.11 2.65 1.57
C ALA A 143 -8.74 3.01 0.99
N HIS A 144 -8.40 4.29 1.03
CA HIS A 144 -7.14 4.81 0.52
C HIS A 144 -6.39 5.51 1.64
N PRO A 145 -5.10 5.19 1.88
CA PRO A 145 -4.30 5.86 2.89
C PRO A 145 -3.95 7.31 2.53
N CYS A 146 -3.94 7.63 1.23
CA CYS A 146 -3.50 8.93 0.71
C CYS A 146 -4.66 9.66 0.05
N MET A 147 -5.45 10.42 0.81
CA MET A 147 -6.43 11.33 0.21
C MET A 147 -6.18 12.74 0.71
N ALA A 148 -5.61 13.60 -0.15
CA ALA A 148 -5.50 15.02 0.10
C ALA A 148 -6.89 15.67 0.03
N GLY A 149 -7.14 16.63 0.89
CA GLY A 149 -8.37 17.41 0.92
C GLY A 149 -9.05 17.45 2.29
N GLU A 150 -10.16 18.13 2.39
CA GLU A 150 -10.96 18.16 3.62
C GLU A 150 -11.53 16.77 3.92
N ARG A 151 -11.16 16.24 5.07
CA ARG A 151 -11.39 14.86 5.48
C ARG A 151 -12.43 14.81 6.58
N ALA A 152 -13.38 13.91 6.45
CA ALA A 152 -14.25 13.52 7.55
C ALA A 152 -13.69 12.25 8.19
N TYR A 153 -13.61 12.24 9.52
CA TYR A 153 -13.29 11.03 10.27
C TYR A 153 -14.60 10.38 10.72
N THR A 154 -14.65 9.06 10.62
CA THR A 154 -15.72 8.30 11.26
C THR A 154 -15.50 8.23 12.77
N ALA A 155 -16.52 7.77 13.50
CA ALA A 155 -16.41 7.56 14.95
C ALA A 155 -15.31 6.53 15.35
N SER A 156 -14.84 5.72 14.39
CA SER A 156 -13.73 4.77 14.55
C SER A 156 -12.37 5.33 14.07
N GLY A 157 -12.28 6.62 13.72
CA GLY A 157 -11.04 7.25 13.24
C GLY A 157 -10.71 6.98 11.78
N LEU A 158 -11.60 6.31 11.03
CA LEU A 158 -11.43 6.06 9.61
C LEU A 158 -11.58 7.35 8.82
N MET A 159 -10.64 7.62 7.96
CA MET A 159 -10.66 8.76 7.06
C MET A 159 -11.48 8.44 5.83
N VAL A 160 -12.55 9.20 5.61
CA VAL A 160 -13.37 9.17 4.39
C VAL A 160 -13.39 10.56 3.77
N PRO A 161 -13.47 10.68 2.44
CA PRO A 161 -13.68 11.98 1.80
C PRO A 161 -14.94 12.65 2.34
N LYS A 162 -14.89 13.92 2.63
CA LYS A 162 -16.08 14.73 3.01
C LYS A 162 -17.20 14.64 1.99
N ALA A 163 -16.86 14.31 0.74
CA ALA A 163 -17.78 14.16 -0.36
C ALA A 163 -18.70 12.93 -0.28
N ILE A 164 -18.58 12.04 0.72
CA ILE A 164 -19.51 10.91 0.84
C ILE A 164 -20.74 11.35 1.69
N PRO A 165 -21.85 11.78 1.06
CA PRO A 165 -23.03 12.28 1.78
C PRO A 165 -23.66 11.23 2.68
N ALA A 166 -23.46 9.95 2.38
CA ALA A 166 -23.98 8.83 3.15
C ALA A 166 -23.44 8.80 4.59
N VAL A 167 -22.20 9.23 4.80
CA VAL A 167 -21.61 9.39 6.14
C VAL A 167 -22.28 10.55 6.88
N ALA A 168 -22.55 11.64 6.18
CA ALA A 168 -23.27 12.80 6.72
C ALA A 168 -24.76 12.50 7.01
N LEU A 169 -25.35 11.56 6.26
CA LEU A 169 -26.77 11.15 6.40
C LEU A 169 -26.97 9.95 7.31
N GLY A 170 -25.91 9.40 7.93
CA GLY A 170 -25.98 8.22 8.78
C GLY A 170 -26.28 6.90 8.04
N MET A 171 -26.11 6.87 6.72
CA MET A 171 -26.25 5.66 5.92
C MET A 171 -25.01 4.77 6.06
N SER A 172 -25.22 3.45 6.06
CA SER A 172 -24.16 2.43 6.11
C SER A 172 -23.48 2.31 4.74
N VAL A 173 -22.45 3.07 4.48
CA VAL A 173 -21.59 2.88 3.27
C VAL A 173 -20.41 1.98 3.65
N ALA A 174 -20.22 0.92 2.86
CA ALA A 174 -19.09 0.06 3.05
C ALA A 174 -17.82 0.69 2.45
N VAL A 175 -16.80 0.92 3.28
CA VAL A 175 -15.45 1.27 2.85
C VAL A 175 -14.62 -0.01 2.82
N ILE A 176 -14.13 -0.37 1.65
CA ILE A 176 -13.45 -1.64 1.39
C ILE A 176 -11.94 -1.43 1.48
N GLY A 177 -11.32 -2.04 2.49
CA GLY A 177 -9.87 -2.08 2.67
C GLY A 177 -9.28 -3.47 2.37
N GLY A 178 -7.96 -3.58 2.40
CA GLY A 178 -7.28 -4.88 2.31
C GLY A 178 -6.36 -5.06 1.11
N GLY A 179 -6.01 -3.99 0.40
CA GLY A 179 -5.04 -4.09 -0.71
C GLY A 179 -5.08 -2.91 -1.65
N THR A 180 -4.19 -2.95 -2.64
CA THR A 180 -3.99 -1.88 -3.63
C THR A 180 -4.50 -2.23 -5.01
N THR A 181 -4.88 -3.48 -5.23
CA THR A 181 -5.34 -3.98 -6.52
C THR A 181 -6.81 -4.36 -6.46
N VAL A 182 -7.47 -4.31 -7.61
CA VAL A 182 -8.87 -4.78 -7.72
C VAL A 182 -9.02 -6.23 -7.28
N GLY A 183 -7.99 -7.07 -7.51
CA GLY A 183 -7.95 -8.46 -7.06
C GLY A 183 -8.07 -8.57 -5.53
N MET A 184 -7.18 -7.90 -4.81
CA MET A 184 -7.19 -7.97 -3.34
C MET A 184 -8.46 -7.34 -2.74
N LEU A 185 -8.92 -6.22 -3.27
CA LEU A 185 -10.11 -5.53 -2.77
C LEU A 185 -11.43 -6.25 -3.13
N SER A 186 -11.46 -7.05 -4.19
CA SER A 186 -12.64 -7.85 -4.55
C SER A 186 -12.99 -8.93 -3.53
N ILE A 187 -12.01 -9.42 -2.76
CA ILE A 187 -12.21 -10.44 -1.72
C ILE A 187 -13.10 -9.90 -0.58
N PRO A 188 -12.72 -8.82 0.12
CA PRO A 188 -13.59 -8.23 1.12
C PRO A 188 -14.87 -7.63 0.53
N LEU A 189 -14.84 -7.10 -0.71
CA LEU A 189 -16.05 -6.63 -1.40
C LEU A 189 -17.08 -7.76 -1.55
N ALA A 190 -16.66 -8.94 -1.98
CA ALA A 190 -17.55 -10.10 -2.10
C ALA A 190 -18.14 -10.49 -0.74
N CYS A 191 -17.36 -10.43 0.35
CA CYS A 191 -17.86 -10.69 1.70
C CYS A 191 -18.90 -9.65 2.15
N VAL A 192 -18.70 -8.37 1.80
CA VAL A 192 -19.67 -7.28 2.05
C VAL A 192 -20.97 -7.50 1.26
N LEU A 193 -20.86 -8.03 0.04
CA LEU A 193 -22.00 -8.41 -0.80
C LEU A 193 -22.71 -9.70 -0.32
N GLY A 194 -22.26 -10.28 0.79
CA GLY A 194 -22.90 -11.43 1.44
C GLY A 194 -22.29 -12.79 1.10
N TYR A 195 -21.36 -12.88 0.17
CA TYR A 195 -20.75 -14.15 -0.21
C TYR A 195 -19.81 -14.68 0.88
N ARG A 196 -19.82 -16.02 1.07
CA ARG A 196 -18.98 -16.71 2.07
C ARG A 196 -18.10 -17.80 1.47
N HIS A 197 -18.44 -18.33 0.29
CA HIS A 197 -17.67 -19.34 -0.42
C HIS A 197 -17.05 -18.72 -1.68
N LEU A 198 -15.78 -18.31 -1.57
CA LEU A 198 -15.06 -17.55 -2.59
C LEU A 198 -14.10 -18.46 -3.35
N ASN A 199 -14.26 -18.51 -4.68
CA ASN A 199 -13.37 -19.21 -5.60
C ASN A 199 -12.62 -18.17 -6.45
N LEU A 200 -11.31 -18.04 -6.25
CA LEU A 200 -10.47 -17.06 -6.93
C LEU A 200 -9.80 -17.70 -8.15
N HIS A 201 -10.04 -17.16 -9.35
CA HIS A 201 -9.45 -17.59 -10.61
C HIS A 201 -8.67 -16.44 -11.25
N GLY A 202 -7.51 -16.71 -11.85
CA GLY A 202 -6.68 -15.69 -12.50
C GLY A 202 -6.08 -14.68 -11.50
N PHE A 203 -5.77 -15.11 -10.29
CA PHE A 203 -5.04 -14.37 -9.27
C PHE A 203 -3.56 -14.80 -9.25
N ASP A 204 -2.94 -14.89 -10.41
CA ASP A 204 -1.63 -15.55 -10.56
C ASP A 204 -0.50 -14.83 -9.86
N SER A 205 -0.51 -13.50 -9.84
CA SER A 205 0.61 -12.67 -9.36
C SER A 205 1.95 -13.07 -10.00
N SER A 206 1.92 -13.55 -11.24
CA SER A 206 3.08 -13.94 -12.04
C SER A 206 2.75 -13.93 -13.52
N TYR A 207 3.79 -13.87 -14.32
CA TYR A 207 3.71 -13.97 -15.77
C TYR A 207 3.65 -15.43 -16.21
N ALA A 208 3.00 -15.70 -17.34
CA ALA A 208 3.12 -16.96 -18.05
C ALA A 208 3.47 -16.65 -19.50
N GLU A 209 4.54 -17.28 -20.01
CA GLU A 209 5.06 -17.05 -21.37
C GLU A 209 5.27 -15.54 -21.68
N GLY A 210 5.80 -14.79 -20.70
CA GLY A 210 6.04 -13.35 -20.79
C GLY A 210 4.80 -12.46 -20.79
N LYS A 211 3.62 -13.00 -20.42
CA LYS A 211 2.36 -12.26 -20.38
C LYS A 211 1.79 -12.20 -18.97
N ALA A 212 1.34 -11.01 -18.59
CA ALA A 212 0.63 -10.78 -17.33
C ALA A 212 -0.87 -11.16 -17.42
N HIS A 213 -1.43 -11.10 -18.64
CA HIS A 213 -2.86 -11.33 -18.89
C HIS A 213 -3.07 -12.20 -20.14
N PRO A 214 -4.18 -12.96 -20.22
CA PRO A 214 -4.54 -13.72 -21.42
C PRO A 214 -5.09 -12.82 -22.55
N TYR A 215 -5.18 -11.52 -22.34
CA TYR A 215 -5.64 -10.49 -23.28
C TYR A 215 -4.68 -9.30 -23.29
N ALA A 216 -4.78 -8.46 -24.35
CA ALA A 216 -3.93 -7.27 -24.47
C ALA A 216 -4.23 -6.22 -23.41
N GLN A 217 -3.22 -5.83 -22.67
CA GLN A 217 -3.27 -4.74 -21.68
C GLN A 217 -1.96 -3.95 -21.74
N PRO A 218 -1.80 -3.08 -22.74
CA PRO A 218 -0.54 -2.39 -23.04
C PRO A 218 -0.07 -1.47 -21.90
N GLU A 219 -0.93 -1.13 -20.96
CA GLU A 219 -0.59 -0.34 -19.79
C GLU A 219 0.38 -1.04 -18.83
N ASN A 220 0.54 -2.35 -18.96
CA ASN A 220 1.48 -3.17 -18.20
C ASN A 220 2.71 -3.57 -19.04
N ASP A 221 2.78 -3.14 -20.30
CA ASP A 221 3.93 -3.44 -21.15
C ASP A 221 5.18 -2.69 -20.68
N GLY A 222 6.30 -3.41 -20.58
CA GLY A 222 7.59 -2.82 -20.18
C GLY A 222 7.79 -2.71 -18.66
N GLU A 223 6.96 -3.35 -17.85
CA GLU A 223 7.22 -3.48 -16.41
C GLU A 223 8.52 -4.27 -16.16
N GLU A 224 9.28 -3.83 -15.16
CA GLU A 224 10.46 -4.55 -14.70
C GLU A 224 10.03 -5.85 -14.02
N THR A 225 10.56 -6.98 -14.51
CA THR A 225 10.26 -8.30 -13.95
C THR A 225 11.44 -8.87 -13.17
N MET A 226 11.14 -9.78 -12.26
CA MET A 226 12.09 -10.56 -11.49
C MET A 226 11.67 -12.04 -11.50
N VAL A 227 12.61 -12.93 -11.21
CA VAL A 227 12.32 -14.36 -11.04
C VAL A 227 12.38 -14.71 -9.56
N ILE A 228 11.32 -15.33 -9.06
CA ILE A 228 11.22 -15.78 -7.67
C ILE A 228 11.09 -17.30 -7.64
N GLU A 229 11.93 -17.97 -6.86
CA GLU A 229 11.78 -19.39 -6.55
C GLU A 229 10.78 -19.58 -5.39
N PHE A 230 9.72 -20.38 -5.62
CA PHE A 230 8.75 -20.69 -4.60
C PHE A 230 8.05 -22.04 -4.83
N PRO A 231 7.90 -22.94 -3.79
CA PRO A 231 8.52 -22.81 -2.47
C PRO A 231 10.06 -22.78 -2.55
N LEU A 232 10.71 -22.28 -1.52
CA LEU A 232 12.17 -22.21 -1.48
C LEU A 232 12.78 -23.60 -1.59
N ASP A 233 13.91 -23.71 -2.28
CA ASP A 233 14.63 -24.96 -2.55
C ASP A 233 13.84 -26.02 -3.36
N SER A 234 12.76 -25.59 -4.05
CA SER A 234 11.93 -26.49 -4.87
C SER A 234 12.37 -26.60 -6.33
N GLY A 235 13.16 -25.63 -6.80
CA GLY A 235 13.49 -25.45 -8.22
C GLY A 235 12.33 -24.89 -9.05
N ILE A 236 11.17 -24.57 -8.45
CA ILE A 236 10.02 -23.99 -9.14
C ILE A 236 10.16 -22.46 -9.14
N THR A 237 10.16 -21.85 -10.31
CA THR A 237 10.36 -20.41 -10.45
C THR A 237 9.15 -19.74 -11.08
N TYR A 238 8.91 -18.49 -10.69
CA TYR A 238 7.87 -17.61 -11.20
C TYR A 238 8.48 -16.30 -11.68
N GLU A 239 8.20 -15.92 -12.91
CA GLU A 239 8.45 -14.56 -13.37
C GLU A 239 7.33 -13.66 -12.82
N THR A 240 7.69 -12.58 -12.14
CA THR A 240 6.77 -11.67 -11.47
C THR A 240 7.32 -10.25 -11.48
N SER A 241 6.49 -9.25 -11.19
CA SER A 241 6.93 -7.90 -10.87
C SER A 241 6.84 -7.66 -9.36
N MET A 242 7.45 -6.57 -8.85
CA MET A 242 7.44 -6.28 -7.42
C MET A 242 6.01 -6.15 -6.88
N TRP A 243 5.13 -5.42 -7.57
CA TRP A 243 3.74 -5.26 -7.11
C TRP A 243 2.94 -6.57 -7.12
N MET A 244 3.21 -7.47 -8.08
CA MET A 244 2.60 -8.79 -8.11
C MET A 244 3.09 -9.68 -6.96
N ALA A 245 4.40 -9.67 -6.69
CA ALA A 245 4.97 -10.39 -5.54
C ALA A 245 4.41 -9.89 -4.22
N THR A 246 4.30 -8.57 -4.07
CA THR A 246 3.64 -7.92 -2.93
C THR A 246 2.18 -8.34 -2.79
N GLN A 247 1.44 -8.38 -3.89
CA GLN A 247 0.05 -8.86 -3.88
C GLN A 247 -0.05 -10.30 -3.36
N ALA A 248 0.84 -11.19 -3.82
CA ALA A 248 0.88 -12.57 -3.33
C ALA A 248 1.19 -12.64 -1.82
N ALA A 249 2.18 -11.88 -1.34
CA ALA A 249 2.55 -11.85 0.07
C ALA A 249 1.40 -11.29 0.96
N LYS A 250 0.73 -10.22 0.50
CA LYS A 250 -0.38 -9.58 1.22
C LYS A 250 -1.67 -10.41 1.23
N PHE A 251 -1.84 -11.34 0.31
CA PHE A 251 -3.00 -12.23 0.27
C PHE A 251 -3.26 -12.89 1.63
N ARG A 252 -2.21 -13.26 2.38
CA ARG A 252 -2.35 -13.85 3.71
C ARG A 252 -3.14 -12.97 4.67
N SER A 253 -2.82 -11.68 4.73
CA SER A 253 -3.47 -10.73 5.65
C SER A 253 -4.92 -10.52 5.25
N VAL A 254 -5.20 -10.38 3.95
CA VAL A 254 -6.56 -10.22 3.43
C VAL A 254 -7.41 -11.45 3.70
N ALA A 255 -6.88 -12.65 3.39
CA ALA A 255 -7.58 -13.92 3.63
C ALA A 255 -7.89 -14.11 5.13
N HIS A 256 -6.90 -13.88 6.01
CA HIS A 256 -7.10 -14.00 7.45
C HIS A 256 -8.20 -13.05 7.95
N ALA A 257 -8.16 -11.79 7.54
CA ALA A 257 -9.14 -10.78 7.96
C ALA A 257 -10.59 -11.13 7.56
N VAL A 258 -10.80 -11.63 6.33
CA VAL A 258 -12.16 -12.00 5.89
C VAL A 258 -12.62 -13.33 6.47
N ILE A 259 -11.70 -14.27 6.71
CA ILE A 259 -12.02 -15.53 7.42
C ILE A 259 -12.43 -15.22 8.87
N GLU A 260 -11.66 -14.42 9.59
CA GLU A 260 -11.96 -14.05 10.97
C GLU A 260 -13.28 -13.29 11.09
N LYS A 261 -13.50 -12.31 10.21
CA LYS A 261 -14.65 -11.41 10.30
C LYS A 261 -15.95 -12.02 9.76
N TYR A 262 -15.87 -12.73 8.64
CA TYR A 262 -17.04 -13.20 7.89
C TYR A 262 -17.21 -14.71 7.91
N SER A 263 -16.26 -15.45 8.49
CA SER A 263 -16.19 -16.91 8.38
C SER A 263 -16.17 -17.37 6.92
N ALA A 264 -15.48 -16.59 6.05
CA ALA A 264 -15.40 -16.87 4.63
C ALA A 264 -14.48 -18.07 4.37
N GLU A 265 -14.84 -18.88 3.37
CA GLU A 265 -14.01 -19.92 2.81
C GLU A 265 -13.42 -19.45 1.49
N ILE A 266 -12.11 -19.61 1.30
CA ILE A 266 -11.42 -19.12 0.12
C ILE A 266 -10.67 -20.29 -0.55
N ALA A 267 -11.01 -20.57 -1.80
CA ALA A 267 -10.26 -21.47 -2.68
C ALA A 267 -9.56 -20.64 -3.77
N VAL A 268 -8.26 -20.88 -3.96
CA VAL A 268 -7.46 -20.21 -4.99
C VAL A 268 -7.09 -21.22 -6.06
N HIS A 269 -7.45 -20.92 -7.30
CA HIS A 269 -7.26 -21.78 -8.46
C HIS A 269 -6.19 -21.18 -9.39
N GLY A 270 -5.49 -22.06 -10.12
CA GLY A 270 -4.47 -21.66 -11.09
C GLY A 270 -3.06 -22.15 -10.74
N THR A 271 -2.08 -21.71 -11.51
CA THR A 271 -0.70 -22.22 -11.47
C THR A 271 0.35 -21.14 -11.16
N GLY A 272 -0.07 -19.90 -10.92
CA GLY A 272 0.83 -18.79 -10.66
C GLY A 272 1.42 -18.76 -9.25
N LEU A 273 2.17 -17.70 -8.95
CA LEU A 273 2.84 -17.48 -7.66
C LEU A 273 1.85 -17.41 -6.49
N LEU A 274 0.73 -16.66 -6.64
CA LEU A 274 -0.25 -16.51 -5.55
C LEU A 274 -0.98 -17.83 -5.26
N PRO A 275 -1.47 -18.62 -6.24
CA PRO A 275 -2.00 -19.96 -5.99
C PRO A 275 -1.00 -20.89 -5.26
N ALA A 276 0.28 -20.88 -5.66
CA ALA A 276 1.31 -21.66 -4.98
C ALA A 276 1.52 -21.18 -3.54
N PHE A 277 1.54 -19.87 -3.32
CA PHE A 277 1.64 -19.27 -1.98
C PHE A 277 0.43 -19.62 -1.10
N ALA A 278 -0.78 -19.49 -1.63
CA ALA A 278 -2.02 -19.84 -0.91
C ALA A 278 -2.04 -21.32 -0.50
N LYS A 279 -1.60 -22.22 -1.39
CA LYS A 279 -1.44 -23.65 -1.10
C LYS A 279 -0.42 -23.87 0.02
N ALA A 280 0.75 -23.28 -0.08
CA ALA A 280 1.80 -23.39 0.96
C ALA A 280 1.33 -22.87 2.32
N MET A 281 0.53 -21.78 2.34
CA MET A 281 -0.10 -21.29 3.57
C MET A 281 -1.04 -22.31 4.18
N SER A 282 -1.95 -22.89 3.40
CA SER A 282 -2.94 -23.87 3.89
C SER A 282 -2.29 -25.15 4.41
N GLU A 283 -1.15 -25.53 3.86
CA GLU A 283 -0.36 -26.70 4.28
C GLU A 283 0.58 -26.38 5.46
N GLY A 284 0.62 -25.13 5.94
CA GLY A 284 1.53 -24.68 6.99
C GLY A 284 3.03 -24.72 6.59
N ASN A 285 3.32 -24.63 5.28
CA ASN A 285 4.68 -24.68 4.76
C ASN A 285 5.49 -23.45 5.21
N PRO A 286 6.66 -23.62 5.86
CA PRO A 286 7.50 -22.50 6.30
C PRO A 286 7.91 -21.52 5.20
N SER A 287 8.02 -21.99 3.95
CA SER A 287 8.37 -21.15 2.79
C SER A 287 7.39 -19.99 2.59
N ALA A 288 6.11 -20.14 2.95
CA ALA A 288 5.13 -19.06 2.85
C ALA A 288 5.50 -17.89 3.79
N LYS A 289 5.86 -18.19 5.03
CA LYS A 289 6.29 -17.15 6.00
C LYS A 289 7.59 -16.48 5.57
N GLN A 290 8.53 -17.26 5.05
CA GLN A 290 9.83 -16.76 4.60
C GLN A 290 9.66 -15.88 3.34
N PHE A 291 8.84 -16.28 2.38
CA PHE A 291 8.51 -15.49 1.19
C PHE A 291 7.91 -14.12 1.55
N ALA A 292 6.88 -14.10 2.42
CA ALA A 292 6.26 -12.85 2.86
C ALA A 292 7.31 -11.89 3.46
N ARG A 293 8.18 -12.40 4.36
CA ARG A 293 9.28 -11.60 4.95
C ARG A 293 10.29 -11.11 3.92
N SER A 294 10.58 -11.91 2.89
CA SER A 294 11.53 -11.52 1.83
C SER A 294 10.95 -10.41 0.96
N VAL A 295 9.66 -10.47 0.64
CA VAL A 295 8.98 -9.43 -0.14
C VAL A 295 8.91 -8.13 0.67
N ASP A 296 8.50 -8.19 1.95
CA ASP A 296 8.49 -7.02 2.83
C ASP A 296 9.87 -6.35 2.89
N ARG A 297 10.95 -7.14 2.96
CA ARG A 297 12.33 -6.64 2.95
C ARG A 297 12.70 -5.98 1.62
N LEU A 298 12.27 -6.53 0.48
CA LEU A 298 12.54 -5.95 -0.83
C LEU A 298 11.82 -4.62 -1.02
N GLU A 299 10.55 -4.53 -0.64
CA GLU A 299 9.81 -3.25 -0.64
C GLU A 299 10.51 -2.20 0.22
N THR A 300 10.81 -2.53 1.47
CA THR A 300 11.53 -1.63 2.38
C THR A 300 12.87 -1.17 1.80
N ASN A 301 13.57 -2.04 1.07
CA ASN A 301 14.84 -1.70 0.44
C ASN A 301 14.66 -0.68 -0.70
N GLN A 302 13.70 -0.86 -1.59
CA GLN A 302 13.43 0.08 -2.68
C GLN A 302 13.02 1.46 -2.15
N ASP A 303 12.14 1.50 -1.16
CA ASP A 303 11.70 2.74 -0.53
C ASP A 303 12.87 3.46 0.16
N THR A 304 13.75 2.70 0.79
CA THR A 304 14.96 3.25 1.43
C THR A 304 15.96 3.78 0.40
N ASP A 305 16.11 3.13 -0.77
CA ASP A 305 16.95 3.62 -1.87
C ASP A 305 16.45 4.97 -2.40
N LYS A 306 15.16 5.09 -2.70
CA LYS A 306 14.54 6.36 -3.14
C LYS A 306 14.66 7.47 -2.09
N ARG A 307 14.54 7.13 -0.81
CA ARG A 307 14.73 8.06 0.31
C ARG A 307 16.16 8.54 0.39
N ALA A 308 17.13 7.65 0.24
CA ALA A 308 18.55 8.01 0.18
C ALA A 308 18.83 8.94 -1.01
N ASP A 309 18.31 8.65 -2.20
CA ASP A 309 18.48 9.48 -3.40
C ASP A 309 17.86 10.87 -3.20
N ALA A 310 16.70 10.96 -2.56
CA ALA A 310 16.07 12.24 -2.23
C ALA A 310 16.97 13.10 -1.33
N ILE A 311 17.65 12.52 -0.34
CA ILE A 311 18.59 13.23 0.52
C ILE A 311 19.86 13.60 -0.27
N LEU A 312 20.47 12.65 -0.95
CA LEU A 312 21.75 12.83 -1.64
C LEU A 312 21.68 13.84 -2.78
N SER A 313 20.53 13.95 -3.46
CA SER A 313 20.32 14.97 -4.51
C SER A 313 20.35 16.42 -3.99
N ARG A 314 20.23 16.64 -2.68
CA ARG A 314 20.19 17.95 -2.04
C ARG A 314 21.48 18.36 -1.36
N VAL A 315 22.44 17.44 -1.22
CA VAL A 315 23.65 17.67 -0.44
C VAL A 315 24.92 17.59 -1.30
N GLY A 316 25.96 18.35 -0.92
CA GLY A 316 27.24 18.34 -1.62
C GLY A 316 28.08 17.09 -1.33
N ALA A 317 29.16 16.90 -2.09
CA ALA A 317 30.04 15.75 -1.97
C ALA A 317 30.65 15.60 -0.55
N GLU A 318 31.15 16.68 0.04
CA GLU A 318 31.79 16.67 1.37
C GLU A 318 30.80 17.03 2.51
N ALA A 319 29.55 16.63 2.37
CA ALA A 319 28.52 16.95 3.36
C ALA A 319 28.76 16.28 4.71
N LYS A 320 28.32 16.96 5.77
CA LYS A 320 28.17 16.42 7.11
C LYS A 320 26.69 16.42 7.48
N GLY A 321 26.15 15.25 7.76
CA GLY A 321 24.73 15.08 8.04
C GLY A 321 24.43 14.36 9.33
N VAL A 322 23.15 14.41 9.70
CA VAL A 322 22.60 13.64 10.81
C VAL A 322 21.36 12.88 10.33
N GLU A 323 21.29 11.60 10.70
CA GLU A 323 20.06 10.79 10.66
C GLU A 323 19.60 10.58 12.10
N VAL A 324 18.35 10.95 12.39
CA VAL A 324 17.70 10.80 13.69
C VAL A 324 16.58 9.79 13.56
N GLY A 325 16.72 8.65 14.26
CA GLY A 325 15.90 7.47 14.03
C GLY A 325 16.55 6.56 12.99
N VAL A 326 17.44 5.68 13.45
CA VAL A 326 18.34 4.88 12.59
C VAL A 326 17.88 3.42 12.48
N PHE A 327 17.31 2.91 13.55
CA PHE A 327 16.87 1.53 13.69
C PHE A 327 17.98 0.52 13.33
N GLN A 328 17.94 -0.09 12.14
CA GLN A 328 18.92 -1.08 11.67
C GLN A 328 20.00 -0.49 10.75
N GLY A 329 19.97 0.83 10.48
CA GLY A 329 20.98 1.52 9.68
C GLY A 329 20.91 1.30 8.18
N GLU A 330 19.76 0.91 7.65
CA GLU A 330 19.60 0.66 6.22
C GLU A 330 19.67 1.95 5.38
N LEU A 331 19.05 3.06 5.85
CA LEU A 331 19.18 4.37 5.20
C LEU A 331 20.60 4.90 5.35
N SER A 332 21.19 4.84 6.56
CA SER A 332 22.58 5.22 6.81
C SER A 332 23.56 4.56 5.85
N LYS A 333 23.41 3.25 5.64
CA LYS A 333 24.24 2.46 4.72
C LYS A 333 24.18 3.01 3.28
N ARG A 334 22.98 3.33 2.80
CA ARG A 334 22.77 3.85 1.45
C ARG A 334 23.35 5.24 1.29
N LEU A 335 23.14 6.11 2.26
CA LEU A 335 23.71 7.45 2.28
C LEU A 335 25.24 7.40 2.22
N LEU A 336 25.88 6.56 3.07
CA LEU A 336 27.33 6.42 3.14
C LEU A 336 27.94 5.72 1.91
N LYS A 337 27.19 4.87 1.21
CA LYS A 337 27.58 4.25 -0.07
C LYS A 337 27.38 5.20 -1.24
N GLY A 338 26.29 5.93 -1.27
CA GLY A 338 25.96 6.85 -2.35
C GLY A 338 26.81 8.12 -2.35
N ASN A 339 27.46 8.45 -1.21
CA ASN A 339 28.40 9.57 -1.11
C ASN A 339 29.61 9.15 -0.27
N GLU A 340 30.73 8.87 -0.94
CA GLU A 340 31.95 8.36 -0.31
C GLU A 340 32.69 9.38 0.58
N SER A 341 32.36 10.65 0.50
CA SER A 341 32.94 11.72 1.34
C SER A 341 32.00 12.17 2.47
N LEU A 342 30.73 11.70 2.47
CA LEU A 342 29.75 12.02 3.49
C LEU A 342 30.21 11.57 4.87
N LYS A 343 30.14 12.50 5.85
CA LYS A 343 30.25 12.20 7.28
C LYS A 343 28.86 12.19 7.89
N LEU A 344 28.44 11.05 8.41
CA LEU A 344 27.09 10.85 8.94
C LEU A 344 27.12 10.55 10.43
N VAL A 345 26.38 11.35 11.18
CA VAL A 345 26.05 11.07 12.58
C VAL A 345 24.72 10.35 12.61
N MET A 346 24.67 9.22 13.26
CA MET A 346 23.50 8.35 13.39
C MET A 346 23.04 8.36 14.84
N VAL A 347 21.84 8.89 15.08
CA VAL A 347 21.27 9.06 16.41
C VAL A 347 20.04 8.20 16.57
N ASP A 348 20.05 7.33 17.57
CA ASP A 348 18.88 6.54 17.96
C ASP A 348 18.95 6.19 19.45
N SER A 349 17.81 5.97 20.07
CA SER A 349 17.74 5.58 21.48
C SER A 349 18.00 4.08 21.70
N TRP A 350 17.66 3.24 20.73
CA TRP A 350 17.71 1.77 20.81
C TRP A 350 17.30 1.23 22.19
N GLY A 351 16.09 1.57 22.62
CA GLY A 351 15.50 1.02 23.84
C GLY A 351 15.17 1.98 24.96
N ASP A 352 15.43 3.25 24.81
CA ASP A 352 15.03 4.29 25.78
C ASP A 352 13.80 5.05 25.26
N TYR A 353 12.65 4.36 25.22
CA TYR A 353 11.38 4.90 24.74
C TYR A 353 10.46 5.24 25.92
N ASP A 354 9.91 6.46 25.93
CA ASP A 354 8.96 6.91 26.98
C ASP A 354 7.51 6.44 26.74
N ASN A 355 7.24 5.76 25.64
CA ASN A 355 5.85 5.53 25.24
C ASN A 355 5.57 4.08 24.84
N ALA A 356 4.57 3.48 25.47
CA ALA A 356 4.13 2.11 25.21
C ALA A 356 3.38 1.94 23.86
N ASP A 357 3.03 3.03 23.17
CA ASP A 357 2.21 3.02 21.96
C ASP A 357 3.02 3.05 20.66
N ASP A 358 4.35 3.14 20.71
CA ASP A 358 5.22 3.08 19.54
C ASP A 358 5.66 1.62 19.28
N PHE A 359 5.67 1.22 18.00
CA PHE A 359 6.13 -0.11 17.58
C PHE A 359 7.52 -0.46 18.13
N HIS A 360 8.46 0.50 18.13
CA HIS A 360 9.80 0.28 18.66
C HIS A 360 9.85 0.17 20.19
N SER A 361 8.89 0.73 20.90
CA SER A 361 8.75 0.58 22.35
C SER A 361 8.26 -0.82 22.76
N MET A 362 7.60 -1.53 21.82
CA MET A 362 7.14 -2.91 22.02
C MET A 362 8.25 -3.94 21.76
N MET A 363 9.41 -3.52 21.24
CA MET A 363 10.55 -4.40 21.00
C MET A 363 11.17 -4.81 22.33
N ILE A 364 11.42 -6.11 22.49
CA ILE A 364 12.15 -6.62 23.66
C ILE A 364 13.63 -6.20 23.60
N PRO A 365 14.33 -6.16 24.76
CA PRO A 365 15.73 -5.71 24.82
C PRO A 365 16.67 -6.44 23.84
N GLU A 366 16.42 -7.72 23.57
CA GLU A 366 17.20 -8.52 22.63
C GLU A 366 17.04 -8.06 21.18
N GLU A 367 15.83 -7.68 20.77
CA GLU A 367 15.55 -7.14 19.44
C GLU A 367 16.18 -5.76 19.24
N GLN A 368 16.18 -4.94 20.28
CA GLN A 368 16.85 -3.63 20.29
C GLN A 368 18.37 -3.78 20.18
N ALA A 369 18.94 -4.74 20.90
CA ALA A 369 20.36 -5.06 20.81
C ALA A 369 20.74 -5.59 19.42
N GLU A 370 19.87 -6.36 18.78
CA GLU A 370 20.11 -6.84 17.40
C GLU A 370 19.99 -5.69 16.39
N ALA A 371 19.08 -4.73 16.58
CA ALA A 371 18.96 -3.56 15.70
C ALA A 371 20.25 -2.71 15.70
N ILE A 372 20.82 -2.41 16.86
CA ILE A 372 22.11 -1.67 16.93
C ILE A 372 23.26 -2.48 16.33
N LYS A 373 23.29 -3.78 16.49
CA LYS A 373 24.29 -4.66 15.88
C LYS A 373 24.17 -4.66 14.35
N HIS A 374 22.96 -4.66 13.81
CA HIS A 374 22.73 -4.48 12.38
C HIS A 374 23.26 -3.14 11.89
N THR A 375 23.00 -2.04 12.61
CA THR A 375 23.51 -0.70 12.28
C THR A 375 25.05 -0.70 12.22
N LEU A 376 25.71 -1.27 13.24
CA LEU A 376 27.17 -1.40 13.27
C LEU A 376 27.70 -2.16 12.06
N ASN A 377 27.10 -3.30 11.72
CA ASN A 377 27.50 -4.12 10.57
C ASN A 377 27.25 -3.39 9.24
N ASN A 378 26.09 -2.73 9.10
CA ASN A 378 25.69 -2.03 7.89
C ASN A 378 26.57 -0.82 7.58
N THR A 379 27.19 -0.21 8.59
CA THR A 379 27.96 1.03 8.43
C THR A 379 29.46 0.86 8.67
N ALA A 380 29.93 -0.34 9.05
CA ALA A 380 31.33 -0.64 9.34
C ALA A 380 32.31 -0.27 8.20
N PHE A 381 31.87 -0.42 6.93
CA PHE A 381 32.67 -0.09 5.75
C PHE A 381 33.04 1.39 5.65
N ALA A 382 32.28 2.27 6.29
CA ALA A 382 32.48 3.72 6.23
C ALA A 382 33.55 4.23 7.22
N GLY A 383 33.96 3.41 8.19
CA GLY A 383 35.00 3.75 9.15
C GLY A 383 34.69 5.06 9.91
N GLU A 384 35.63 5.99 9.92
CA GLU A 384 35.51 7.27 10.64
C GLU A 384 34.44 8.23 10.09
N ARG A 385 33.85 7.92 8.92
CA ARG A 385 32.75 8.68 8.35
C ARG A 385 31.41 8.42 9.03
N ALA A 386 31.29 7.33 9.77
CA ALA A 386 30.09 6.87 10.44
C ALA A 386 30.25 7.04 11.95
N THR A 387 29.42 7.90 12.55
CA THR A 387 29.41 8.11 14.01
C THR A 387 28.05 7.67 14.55
N ILE A 388 28.04 6.70 15.46
CA ILE A 388 26.83 6.19 16.11
C ILE A 388 26.69 6.80 17.50
N ILE A 389 25.52 7.35 17.81
CA ILE A 389 25.19 7.93 19.11
C ILE A 389 23.92 7.27 19.63
N LYS A 390 24.06 6.41 20.64
CA LYS A 390 22.93 5.83 21.36
C LYS A 390 22.42 6.83 22.39
N MET A 391 21.44 7.62 22.01
CA MET A 391 20.86 8.69 22.83
C MET A 391 19.51 9.15 22.29
N ARG A 392 18.66 9.71 23.15
CA ARG A 392 17.43 10.37 22.70
C ARG A 392 17.74 11.58 21.83
N SER A 393 16.92 11.82 20.81
CA SER A 393 17.09 12.83 19.78
C SER A 393 17.44 14.22 20.33
N VAL A 394 16.60 14.77 21.21
CA VAL A 394 16.78 16.13 21.76
C VAL A 394 18.07 16.25 22.60
N ALA A 395 18.41 15.21 23.36
CA ALA A 395 19.65 15.19 24.16
C ALA A 395 20.88 15.12 23.24
N ALA A 396 20.82 14.35 22.17
CA ALA A 396 21.88 14.27 21.18
C ALA A 396 22.11 15.60 20.46
N ALA A 397 21.03 16.31 20.09
CA ALA A 397 21.15 17.64 19.47
C ALA A 397 21.95 18.64 20.34
N ALA A 398 21.79 18.56 21.66
CA ALA A 398 22.53 19.43 22.60
C ALA A 398 24.05 19.23 22.61
N MET A 399 24.55 18.10 22.08
CA MET A 399 25.98 17.81 21.98
C MET A 399 26.68 18.60 20.86
N PHE A 400 25.94 19.18 19.94
CA PHE A 400 26.49 19.83 18.75
C PHE A 400 26.35 21.34 18.80
N PRO A 401 27.36 22.10 18.37
CA PRO A 401 27.24 23.52 18.10
C PRO A 401 26.16 23.82 17.05
N ASP A 402 25.65 25.02 17.04
CA ASP A 402 24.77 25.49 15.99
C ASP A 402 25.50 25.54 14.63
N ALA A 403 24.78 25.43 13.54
CA ALA A 403 25.30 25.40 12.17
C ALA A 403 26.40 24.35 11.93
N SER A 404 26.27 23.15 12.50
CA SER A 404 27.23 22.05 12.41
C SER A 404 27.04 21.16 11.20
N PHE A 405 25.84 21.09 10.64
CA PHE A 405 25.44 20.09 9.64
C PHE A 405 24.93 20.70 8.35
N ASP A 406 25.22 20.06 7.24
CA ASP A 406 24.71 20.41 5.92
C ASP A 406 23.28 19.91 5.74
N PHE A 407 22.93 18.78 6.40
CA PHE A 407 21.56 18.31 6.50
C PHE A 407 21.27 17.60 7.83
N VAL A 408 20.00 17.59 8.21
CA VAL A 408 19.42 16.77 9.29
C VAL A 408 18.19 16.07 8.72
N PHE A 409 18.11 14.76 8.92
CA PHE A 409 16.97 13.94 8.51
C PHE A 409 16.31 13.30 9.73
N LEU A 410 15.01 13.58 9.93
CA LEU A 410 14.23 13.19 11.11
C LEU A 410 13.31 12.03 10.76
N ASP A 411 13.54 10.87 11.37
CA ASP A 411 12.76 9.63 11.16
C ASP A 411 12.62 8.85 12.49
N ALA A 412 12.38 9.57 13.61
CA ALA A 412 12.36 9.00 14.95
C ALA A 412 10.94 8.95 15.54
N ASP A 413 10.53 9.93 16.32
CA ASP A 413 9.20 9.99 16.94
C ASP A 413 8.20 10.60 15.96
N HIS A 414 7.16 9.83 15.58
CA HIS A 414 6.15 10.25 14.61
C HIS A 414 4.96 10.99 15.24
N ARG A 415 4.90 11.10 16.57
CA ARG A 415 3.88 11.89 17.26
C ARG A 415 4.12 13.37 17.09
N ALA A 416 3.04 14.16 17.12
CA ALA A 416 3.12 15.61 16.93
C ALA A 416 4.12 16.29 17.89
N GLU A 417 4.12 15.92 19.17
CA GLU A 417 5.01 16.46 20.19
C GLU A 417 6.47 16.07 19.93
N GLY A 418 6.74 14.84 19.52
CA GLY A 418 8.08 14.34 19.21
C GLY A 418 8.66 15.03 17.99
N VAL A 419 7.93 15.06 16.87
CA VAL A 419 8.35 15.75 15.64
C VAL A 419 8.62 17.23 15.90
N LYS A 420 7.75 17.90 16.69
CA LYS A 420 7.95 19.31 17.06
C LYS A 420 9.20 19.50 17.90
N ALA A 421 9.44 18.63 18.87
CA ALA A 421 10.63 18.69 19.73
C ALA A 421 11.91 18.48 18.92
N ASP A 422 11.89 17.52 17.97
CA ASP A 422 13.03 17.24 17.10
C ASP A 422 13.33 18.41 16.17
N ILE A 423 12.33 18.99 15.52
CA ILE A 423 12.52 20.18 14.66
C ILE A 423 13.13 21.32 15.48
N ILE A 424 12.61 21.61 16.67
CA ILE A 424 13.11 22.69 17.53
C ILE A 424 14.56 22.45 17.94
N ALA A 425 14.91 21.21 18.28
CA ALA A 425 16.26 20.87 18.75
C ALA A 425 17.30 20.85 17.61
N TRP A 426 16.93 20.33 16.43
CA TRP A 426 17.86 20.11 15.34
C TRP A 426 17.94 21.25 14.31
N LEU A 427 16.89 22.07 14.18
CA LEU A 427 16.91 23.21 13.25
C LEU A 427 18.09 24.16 13.45
N PRO A 428 18.47 24.58 14.69
CA PRO A 428 19.64 25.41 14.91
C PRO A 428 20.98 24.76 14.49
N LYS A 429 21.00 23.42 14.41
CA LYS A 429 22.18 22.65 14.08
C LYS A 429 22.46 22.58 12.57
N VAL A 430 21.47 22.96 11.76
CA VAL A 430 21.63 23.04 10.30
C VAL A 430 22.32 24.34 9.92
N LYS A 431 23.30 24.25 9.01
CA LYS A 431 23.99 25.43 8.46
C LYS A 431 23.04 26.29 7.64
N PRO A 432 23.25 27.62 7.57
CA PRO A 432 22.55 28.46 6.57
C PRO A 432 22.71 27.90 5.17
N GLY A 433 21.60 27.74 4.46
CA GLY A 433 21.55 27.09 3.14
C GLY A 433 21.55 25.57 3.13
N GLY A 434 21.67 24.93 4.30
CA GLY A 434 21.51 23.49 4.46
C GLY A 434 20.04 23.06 4.48
N TRP A 435 19.80 21.76 4.75
CA TRP A 435 18.48 21.16 4.71
C TRP A 435 18.08 20.52 6.06
N ILE A 436 16.87 20.79 6.50
CA ILE A 436 16.18 19.95 7.48
C ILE A 436 15.07 19.21 6.73
N GLY A 437 14.96 17.92 6.96
CA GLY A 437 13.94 17.07 6.33
C GLY A 437 13.60 15.90 7.22
N GLY A 438 12.69 15.06 6.75
CA GLY A 438 12.28 13.86 7.47
C GLY A 438 11.37 12.98 6.65
N HIS A 439 10.83 11.98 7.30
CA HIS A 439 9.95 10.99 6.72
C HIS A 439 8.49 11.15 7.19
N ASP A 440 7.61 10.30 6.69
CA ASP A 440 6.19 10.15 7.07
C ASP A 440 5.29 11.37 6.83
N TYR A 441 5.71 12.30 5.95
CA TYR A 441 4.82 13.35 5.50
C TYR A 441 3.69 12.75 4.64
N GLY A 442 2.46 13.15 4.92
CA GLY A 442 1.27 12.59 4.26
C GLY A 442 0.73 11.32 4.91
N LYS A 443 1.46 10.69 5.83
CA LYS A 443 0.95 9.55 6.60
C LYS A 443 0.10 10.06 7.77
N HIS A 444 -1.16 9.71 7.76
CA HIS A 444 -2.18 10.31 8.64
C HIS A 444 -2.24 9.75 10.05
N GLU A 445 -1.73 8.55 10.23
CA GLU A 445 -1.55 7.91 11.54
C GLU A 445 -0.52 8.61 12.41
N PHE A 446 0.32 9.46 11.79
CA PHE A 446 1.40 10.18 12.45
C PHE A 446 1.11 11.68 12.53
N GLY A 447 1.62 12.33 13.58
CA GLY A 447 1.49 13.77 13.76
C GLY A 447 2.38 14.63 12.86
N VAL A 448 3.19 14.00 12.00
CA VAL A 448 4.25 14.61 11.19
C VAL A 448 3.71 15.72 10.28
N THR A 449 2.72 15.41 9.45
CA THR A 449 2.19 16.36 8.45
C THR A 449 1.71 17.68 9.04
N GLY A 450 0.98 17.61 10.15
CA GLY A 450 0.45 18.81 10.81
C GLY A 450 1.55 19.72 11.34
N ILE A 451 2.58 19.14 11.95
CA ILE A 451 3.71 19.89 12.52
C ILE A 451 4.62 20.44 11.42
N VAL A 452 4.90 19.64 10.39
CA VAL A 452 5.73 20.09 9.25
C VAL A 452 5.05 21.26 8.52
N ASN A 453 3.75 21.20 8.29
CA ASN A 453 3.00 22.29 7.67
C ASN A 453 3.06 23.58 8.54
N GLN A 454 2.95 23.46 9.87
CA GLN A 454 3.10 24.61 10.76
C GLN A 454 4.52 25.19 10.71
N PHE A 455 5.53 24.34 10.74
CA PHE A 455 6.94 24.73 10.64
C PHE A 455 7.28 25.38 9.30
N ALA A 456 6.68 24.92 8.22
CA ALA A 456 6.95 25.38 6.85
C ALA A 456 6.22 26.69 6.48
N VAL A 457 5.38 27.25 7.36
CA VAL A 457 4.71 28.54 7.08
C VAL A 457 5.74 29.59 6.73
N GLY A 458 5.62 30.19 5.55
CA GLY A 458 6.55 31.19 5.00
C GLY A 458 7.89 30.65 4.50
N LYS A 459 8.05 29.32 4.41
CA LYS A 459 9.22 28.63 3.87
C LYS A 459 8.82 27.79 2.67
N ASN A 460 9.79 27.42 1.85
CA ASN A 460 9.59 26.49 0.74
C ASN A 460 9.63 25.04 1.30
N LEU A 461 8.49 24.41 1.35
CA LEU A 461 8.36 22.98 1.67
C LEU A 461 8.48 22.19 0.36
N ASP A 462 9.48 21.33 0.29
CA ASP A 462 9.73 20.43 -0.83
C ASP A 462 9.35 19.01 -0.42
N ILE A 463 8.36 18.43 -1.10
CA ILE A 463 7.90 17.06 -0.83
C ILE A 463 8.62 16.14 -1.80
N GLY A 464 9.41 15.24 -1.25
CA GLY A 464 10.15 14.23 -2.00
C GLY A 464 9.39 12.91 -2.16
N THR A 465 10.06 11.94 -2.77
CA THR A 465 9.55 10.56 -2.89
C THR A 465 9.44 9.88 -1.52
N GLU A 466 8.63 8.84 -1.43
CA GLU A 466 8.46 7.99 -0.22
C GLU A 466 8.13 8.80 1.04
N SER A 467 7.14 9.68 0.96
CA SER A 467 6.69 10.48 2.12
C SER A 467 7.79 11.32 2.77
N THR A 468 8.84 11.68 2.04
CA THR A 468 9.89 12.57 2.56
C THR A 468 9.51 14.04 2.40
N TRP A 469 9.98 14.87 3.32
CA TRP A 469 9.80 16.31 3.27
C TRP A 469 11.12 17.03 3.56
N PHE A 470 11.30 18.19 2.96
CA PHE A 470 12.50 19.00 3.12
C PHE A 470 12.18 20.47 3.18
N VAL A 471 12.92 21.20 4.03
CA VAL A 471 12.91 22.66 4.11
C VAL A 471 14.35 23.15 4.09
N ARG A 472 14.63 24.12 3.24
CA ARG A 472 15.94 24.75 3.18
C ARG A 472 16.07 25.81 4.27
N CYS A 473 17.17 25.79 5.02
CA CYS A 473 17.43 26.69 6.14
C CYS A 473 18.15 27.99 5.73
#